data_fc2c005c3c9dce56329a63a18fb01b67
#
_entry.id   fc2c005c3c9dce56329a63a18fb01b67
#
_cell.length_a   1.000
_cell.length_b   1.000
_cell.length_c   1.000
_cell.angle_alpha   90.00
_cell.angle_beta   90.00
_cell.angle_gamma   90.00
#
_symmetry.space_group_name_H-M   'P 1'
#
loop_
_entity.id
_entity.type
_entity.pdbx_description
1 polymer ?
#
loop_
_entity_poly.entity_id
_entity_poly.type
_entity_poly.pdbx_seq_one_letter_code
_entity_poly.pdbx_strand_id
1 'polypeptide(L)'
;MFISEYLNISEKYIFEEEIIKKEIVEDKKEIIQEKKEEVATPNIKKNIDKEQFVEKKIEILQGDTFVSILENLNFKQKKIYEIISKIEETYDLKKIKTGEIISVFENNFAEIKKIEFFKNNETIISVNLDKEINLNIIELTKNSFIESKEYTISESLFSDGIKNDVSSDILVKIIRLFSFDLDFQRDIRVDTVVSISYEFDEIVETGRLEYNDIKYASIIIDGKQLEYFKFITDDGYVDYFNREGKNVKKSILKTPLDGARISSNFGMRKHPISGFNKMHKGVDFAAPTGTPIYAGGNGIVEYVGRNGGYGKYIRIRHNNGYKTAYAHLSNYKKGISKGVRVNQGEVIGYVGSTGNSTGPHLHYEIIYQNKHINPLKLKLPSGKILEGKELEKFKEEYKIIYADHLSMLYE
;
A
#
# COMPACT_ATOMS: atom_id res chain seq x y z
N MET A 1 -15.92 14.97 -39.55
CA MET A 1 -14.54 15.31 -39.34
C MET A 1 -13.98 14.73 -38.02
N PHE A 2 -14.68 14.77 -36.91
CA PHE A 2 -14.25 14.18 -35.62
C PHE A 2 -14.26 12.65 -35.55
N ILE A 3 -15.08 11.96 -36.30
CA ILE A 3 -15.17 10.48 -36.29
C ILE A 3 -14.01 9.84 -37.05
N SER A 4 -13.47 10.48 -38.09
CA SER A 4 -12.33 9.97 -38.85
C SER A 4 -11.00 10.09 -38.11
N GLU A 5 -10.84 11.09 -37.25
CA GLU A 5 -9.65 11.20 -36.39
C GLU A 5 -9.69 10.17 -35.23
N TYR A 6 -10.87 9.86 -34.72
CA TYR A 6 -11.05 8.88 -33.63
C TYR A 6 -10.78 7.45 -34.09
N LEU A 7 -11.22 7.09 -35.31
CA LEU A 7 -10.92 5.79 -35.93
C LEU A 7 -9.42 5.63 -36.24
N ASN A 8 -8.78 6.72 -36.68
CA ASN A 8 -7.34 6.71 -36.97
C ASN A 8 -6.45 6.53 -35.70
N ILE A 9 -6.91 7.01 -34.54
CA ILE A 9 -6.20 6.85 -33.29
C ILE A 9 -6.38 5.43 -32.74
N SER A 10 -7.58 4.86 -32.79
CA SER A 10 -7.84 3.48 -32.37
C SER A 10 -7.15 2.47 -33.28
N GLU A 11 -7.17 2.64 -34.59
CA GLU A 11 -6.44 1.79 -35.55
C GLU A 11 -4.94 1.87 -35.37
N LYS A 12 -4.38 3.03 -35.05
CA LYS A 12 -2.95 3.19 -34.77
C LYS A 12 -2.53 2.45 -33.49
N TYR A 13 -3.33 2.49 -32.44
CA TYR A 13 -3.07 1.75 -31.20
C TYR A 13 -3.19 0.23 -31.39
N ILE A 14 -4.19 -0.23 -32.12
CA ILE A 14 -4.36 -1.65 -32.48
C ILE A 14 -3.17 -2.14 -33.32
N PHE A 15 -2.69 -1.32 -34.24
CA PHE A 15 -1.55 -1.64 -35.10
C PHE A 15 -0.23 -1.66 -34.32
N GLU A 16 -0.02 -0.75 -33.37
CA GLU A 16 1.13 -0.77 -32.45
C GLU A 16 1.07 -2.00 -31.52
N GLU A 17 -0.11 -2.38 -31.02
CA GLU A 17 -0.29 -3.62 -30.23
C GLU A 17 0.01 -4.87 -31.07
N GLU A 18 -0.41 -4.94 -32.33
CA GLU A 18 -0.11 -6.08 -33.20
C GLU A 18 1.37 -6.18 -33.56
N ILE A 19 2.08 -5.05 -33.70
CA ILE A 19 3.52 -5.05 -33.93
C ILE A 19 4.27 -5.54 -32.68
N ILE A 20 3.92 -5.04 -31.51
CA ILE A 20 4.52 -5.44 -30.24
C ILE A 20 4.26 -6.94 -29.98
N LYS A 21 3.05 -7.43 -30.25
CA LYS A 21 2.70 -8.85 -30.16
C LYS A 21 3.53 -9.72 -31.11
N LYS A 22 3.83 -9.27 -32.33
CA LYS A 22 4.66 -10.00 -33.29
C LYS A 22 6.13 -10.01 -32.89
N GLU A 23 6.71 -8.88 -32.48
CA GLU A 23 8.09 -8.80 -32.05
C GLU A 23 8.35 -9.66 -30.81
N ILE A 24 7.43 -9.66 -29.80
CA ILE A 24 7.55 -10.50 -28.60
C ILE A 24 7.51 -12.01 -28.95
N VAL A 25 6.72 -12.42 -29.93
CA VAL A 25 6.62 -13.83 -30.35
C VAL A 25 7.87 -14.29 -31.11
N GLU A 26 8.55 -13.40 -31.84
CA GLU A 26 9.80 -13.72 -32.54
C GLU A 26 11.01 -13.78 -31.59
N ASP A 27 11.17 -12.82 -30.68
CA ASP A 27 12.25 -12.80 -29.67
C ASP A 27 12.17 -13.99 -28.70
N LYS A 28 10.94 -14.42 -28.31
CA LYS A 28 10.77 -15.59 -27.45
C LYS A 28 11.17 -16.91 -28.11
N LYS A 29 11.02 -17.05 -29.40
CA LYS A 29 11.47 -18.28 -30.10
C LYS A 29 12.98 -18.44 -30.02
N GLU A 30 13.74 -17.37 -30.04
CA GLU A 30 15.20 -17.41 -29.87
C GLU A 30 15.60 -17.71 -28.41
N ILE A 31 14.98 -17.09 -27.43
CA ILE A 31 15.32 -17.26 -26.00
C ILE A 31 14.94 -18.65 -25.46
N ILE A 32 13.87 -19.28 -25.98
CA ILE A 32 13.46 -20.64 -25.58
C ILE A 32 14.40 -21.71 -26.16
N GLN A 33 15.06 -21.46 -27.31
CA GLN A 33 16.07 -22.37 -27.84
C GLN A 33 17.36 -22.33 -27.02
N GLU A 34 17.81 -21.18 -26.54
CA GLU A 34 19.01 -21.08 -25.70
C GLU A 34 18.86 -21.66 -24.28
N LYS A 35 17.65 -21.56 -23.66
CA LYS A 35 17.42 -22.08 -22.31
C LYS A 35 17.17 -23.58 -22.18
N LYS A 36 17.02 -24.32 -23.28
CA LYS A 36 16.84 -25.80 -23.24
C LYS A 36 18.13 -26.61 -23.10
N GLU A 37 19.29 -25.99 -23.16
CA GLU A 37 20.58 -26.69 -23.06
C GLU A 37 21.25 -26.64 -21.68
N GLU A 38 20.76 -25.90 -20.71
CA GLU A 38 21.38 -25.81 -19.39
C GLU A 38 20.40 -25.99 -18.24
N VAL A 39 19.92 -27.19 -17.96
CA VAL A 39 19.54 -27.58 -16.57
C VAL A 39 19.71 -29.08 -16.41
N ALA A 40 20.91 -29.52 -16.10
CA ALA A 40 21.15 -30.81 -15.48
C ALA A 40 20.88 -30.71 -13.96
N THR A 41 19.82 -31.33 -13.48
CA THR A 41 19.49 -31.44 -12.06
C THR A 41 20.47 -32.37 -11.33
N PRO A 42 21.10 -31.95 -10.22
CA PRO A 42 21.77 -32.88 -9.34
C PRO A 42 20.73 -33.56 -8.41
N ASN A 43 20.58 -34.85 -8.62
CA ASN A 43 19.82 -35.73 -7.72
C ASN A 43 20.56 -35.87 -6.39
N ILE A 44 20.19 -35.14 -5.36
CA ILE A 44 20.63 -35.38 -3.98
C ILE A 44 19.51 -36.06 -3.21
N LYS A 45 19.50 -37.39 -3.26
CA LYS A 45 18.79 -38.21 -2.28
C LYS A 45 19.52 -38.08 -0.92
N LYS A 46 19.04 -37.23 -0.05
CA LYS A 46 19.29 -37.34 1.39
C LYS A 46 18.09 -38.01 2.04
N ASN A 47 18.22 -39.30 2.31
CA ASN A 47 17.40 -39.99 3.31
C ASN A 47 17.74 -39.37 4.67
N ILE A 48 16.86 -38.53 5.18
CA ILE A 48 16.79 -38.17 6.58
C ILE A 48 15.45 -38.74 7.04
N ASP A 49 15.48 -39.67 7.99
CA ASP A 49 14.28 -40.10 8.72
C ASP A 49 13.59 -38.86 9.31
N LYS A 50 12.57 -38.36 8.59
CA LYS A 50 11.72 -37.29 9.10
C LYS A 50 10.80 -37.90 10.13
N GLU A 51 11.09 -37.74 11.44
CA GLU A 51 10.05 -37.83 12.44
C GLU A 51 8.84 -37.04 11.96
N GLN A 52 7.70 -37.71 11.82
CA GLN A 52 6.46 -37.05 11.43
C GLN A 52 5.93 -36.28 12.63
N PHE A 53 5.98 -34.96 12.55
CA PHE A 53 5.37 -34.08 13.53
C PHE A 53 3.98 -33.66 13.04
N VAL A 54 3.03 -33.60 13.97
CA VAL A 54 1.70 -33.02 13.76
C VAL A 54 1.73 -31.57 14.25
N GLU A 55 1.46 -30.63 13.34
CA GLU A 55 1.34 -29.22 13.69
C GLU A 55 -0.04 -28.92 14.26
N LYS A 56 -0.09 -28.23 15.42
CA LYS A 56 -1.29 -27.63 16.01
C LYS A 56 -1.10 -26.13 16.07
N LYS A 57 -2.07 -25.36 15.58
CA LYS A 57 -2.08 -23.90 15.60
C LYS A 57 -2.94 -23.38 16.73
N ILE A 58 -2.38 -22.50 17.55
CA ILE A 58 -3.04 -21.89 18.71
C ILE A 58 -3.09 -20.38 18.43
N GLU A 59 -4.29 -19.82 18.34
CA GLU A 59 -4.50 -18.38 18.24
C GLU A 59 -4.44 -17.76 19.63
N ILE A 60 -3.72 -16.66 19.77
CA ILE A 60 -3.60 -15.89 21.00
C ILE A 60 -4.87 -15.06 21.19
N LEU A 61 -5.63 -15.34 22.24
CA LEU A 61 -6.86 -14.64 22.57
C LEU A 61 -6.61 -13.42 23.48
N GLN A 62 -7.61 -12.57 23.61
CA GLN A 62 -7.52 -11.42 24.50
C GLN A 62 -7.38 -11.87 25.97
N GLY A 63 -6.30 -11.44 26.60
CA GLY A 63 -5.97 -11.81 27.98
C GLY A 63 -4.99 -12.98 28.11
N ASP A 64 -4.66 -13.67 27.02
CA ASP A 64 -3.64 -14.70 27.03
C ASP A 64 -2.25 -14.11 27.26
N THR A 65 -1.45 -14.89 27.95
CA THR A 65 -0.01 -14.71 28.10
C THR A 65 0.71 -15.94 27.58
N PHE A 66 1.98 -15.81 27.19
CA PHE A 66 2.74 -16.99 26.76
C PHE A 66 2.80 -18.06 27.86
N VAL A 67 2.82 -17.64 29.12
CA VAL A 67 2.75 -18.54 30.30
C VAL A 67 1.44 -19.32 30.28
N SER A 68 0.29 -18.63 30.19
CA SER A 68 -1.03 -19.31 30.21
C SER A 68 -1.20 -20.28 29.05
N ILE A 69 -0.64 -19.96 27.88
CA ILE A 69 -0.66 -20.85 26.73
C ILE A 69 0.16 -22.12 27.01
N LEU A 70 1.35 -22.01 27.60
CA LEU A 70 2.17 -23.15 27.98
C LEU A 70 1.51 -23.98 29.10
N GLU A 71 0.81 -23.36 30.05
CA GLU A 71 0.01 -24.06 31.06
C GLU A 71 -1.13 -24.86 30.43
N ASN A 72 -1.86 -24.29 29.48
CA ASN A 72 -2.92 -24.97 28.72
C ASN A 72 -2.39 -26.13 27.88
N LEU A 73 -1.11 -26.10 27.50
CA LEU A 73 -0.39 -27.20 26.86
C LEU A 73 0.15 -28.25 27.86
N ASN A 74 -0.22 -28.14 29.15
CA ASN A 74 0.15 -29.07 30.24
C ASN A 74 1.64 -29.14 30.55
N PHE A 75 2.41 -28.05 30.25
CA PHE A 75 3.79 -27.97 30.69
C PHE A 75 3.88 -27.77 32.20
N LYS A 76 4.84 -28.45 32.88
CA LYS A 76 5.14 -28.20 34.29
C LYS A 76 5.81 -26.83 34.47
N GLN A 77 5.54 -26.20 35.62
CA GLN A 77 6.05 -24.85 35.95
C GLN A 77 7.58 -24.68 35.72
N LYS A 78 8.35 -25.71 36.11
CA LYS A 78 9.81 -25.70 35.87
C LYS A 78 10.15 -25.59 34.39
N LYS A 79 9.46 -26.36 33.52
CA LYS A 79 9.69 -26.38 32.08
C LYS A 79 9.23 -25.07 31.44
N ILE A 80 8.11 -24.50 31.91
CA ILE A 80 7.62 -23.17 31.47
C ILE A 80 8.68 -22.10 31.74
N TYR A 81 9.24 -22.08 32.95
CA TYR A 81 10.28 -21.13 33.30
C TYR A 81 11.52 -21.26 32.40
N GLU A 82 11.97 -22.50 32.13
CA GLU A 82 13.11 -22.76 31.24
C GLU A 82 12.84 -22.26 29.82
N ILE A 83 11.63 -22.53 29.26
CA ILE A 83 11.23 -22.06 27.91
C ILE A 83 11.20 -20.55 27.85
N ILE A 84 10.54 -19.92 28.80
CA ILE A 84 10.40 -18.45 28.85
C ILE A 84 11.77 -17.78 28.99
N SER A 85 12.59 -18.22 29.95
CA SER A 85 13.94 -17.70 30.14
C SER A 85 14.74 -17.77 28.85
N LYS A 86 14.62 -18.88 28.10
CA LYS A 86 15.35 -19.05 26.86
C LYS A 86 14.87 -18.12 25.75
N ILE A 87 13.56 -17.91 25.65
CA ILE A 87 12.98 -16.98 24.67
C ILE A 87 13.34 -15.53 24.99
N GLU A 88 13.28 -15.15 26.27
CA GLU A 88 13.56 -13.78 26.72
C GLU A 88 15.01 -13.33 26.52
N GLU A 89 15.96 -14.27 26.32
CA GLU A 89 17.32 -13.93 25.87
C GLU A 89 17.32 -13.20 24.51
N THR A 90 16.30 -13.41 23.68
CA THR A 90 16.29 -12.95 22.27
C THR A 90 15.04 -12.14 21.90
N TYR A 91 13.93 -12.33 22.61
CA TYR A 91 12.64 -11.74 22.28
C TYR A 91 11.83 -11.39 23.53
N ASP A 92 11.33 -10.15 23.57
CA ASP A 92 10.46 -9.67 24.64
C ASP A 92 9.03 -10.23 24.41
N LEU A 93 8.64 -11.23 25.19
CA LEU A 93 7.31 -11.89 25.10
C LEU A 93 6.12 -10.96 25.33
N LYS A 94 6.33 -9.76 25.90
CA LYS A 94 5.29 -8.72 26.03
C LYS A 94 4.88 -8.11 24.69
N LYS A 95 5.61 -8.37 23.62
CA LYS A 95 5.31 -7.88 22.26
C LYS A 95 4.35 -8.77 21.50
N ILE A 96 4.05 -9.96 22.01
CA ILE A 96 3.07 -10.88 21.43
C ILE A 96 1.67 -10.23 21.50
N LYS A 97 0.92 -10.36 20.41
CA LYS A 97 -0.39 -9.70 20.23
C LYS A 97 -1.52 -10.71 20.08
N THR A 98 -2.70 -10.31 20.50
CA THR A 98 -3.95 -11.02 20.22
C THR A 98 -4.11 -11.21 18.70
N GLY A 99 -4.55 -12.41 18.29
CA GLY A 99 -4.70 -12.82 16.88
C GLY A 99 -3.43 -13.38 16.24
N GLU A 100 -2.27 -13.31 16.89
CA GLU A 100 -1.07 -14.03 16.43
C GLU A 100 -1.19 -15.52 16.70
N ILE A 101 -0.50 -16.33 15.89
CA ILE A 101 -0.56 -17.81 15.95
C ILE A 101 0.74 -18.34 16.49
N ILE A 102 0.63 -19.29 17.42
CA ILE A 102 1.71 -20.14 17.90
C ILE A 102 1.51 -21.53 17.30
N SER A 103 2.49 -22.03 16.55
CA SER A 103 2.52 -23.40 16.03
C SER A 103 3.23 -24.32 17.02
N VAL A 104 2.57 -25.42 17.37
CA VAL A 104 3.09 -26.43 18.30
C VAL A 104 3.21 -27.74 17.53
N PHE A 105 4.37 -28.37 17.58
CA PHE A 105 4.68 -29.59 16.85
C PHE A 105 4.79 -30.79 17.82
N GLU A 106 3.91 -31.75 17.66
CA GLU A 106 3.85 -32.98 18.46
C GLU A 106 4.39 -34.15 17.68
N ASN A 107 5.11 -35.06 18.37
CA ASN A 107 5.48 -36.34 17.81
C ASN A 107 4.30 -37.36 17.88
N ASN A 108 4.51 -38.56 17.38
CA ASN A 108 3.51 -39.63 17.37
C ASN A 108 3.02 -40.08 18.77
N PHE A 109 3.69 -39.64 19.83
CA PHE A 109 3.32 -39.92 21.24
C PHE A 109 2.61 -38.74 21.90
N ALA A 110 2.18 -37.74 21.12
CA ALA A 110 1.60 -36.48 21.59
C ALA A 110 2.53 -35.65 22.51
N GLU A 111 3.85 -35.87 22.40
CA GLU A 111 4.83 -35.00 23.10
C GLU A 111 5.16 -33.80 22.24
N ILE A 112 5.09 -32.61 22.82
CA ILE A 112 5.48 -31.38 22.16
C ILE A 112 7.01 -31.32 22.04
N LYS A 113 7.50 -31.29 20.83
CA LYS A 113 8.93 -31.25 20.48
C LYS A 113 9.41 -29.90 20.04
N LYS A 114 8.50 -29.07 19.51
CA LYS A 114 8.87 -27.76 18.97
C LYS A 114 7.72 -26.78 19.12
N ILE A 115 8.04 -25.52 19.38
CA ILE A 115 7.11 -24.38 19.39
C ILE A 115 7.66 -23.33 18.45
N GLU A 116 6.84 -22.79 17.57
CA GLU A 116 7.20 -21.73 16.62
C GLU A 116 6.20 -20.58 16.70
N PHE A 117 6.72 -19.36 16.61
CA PHE A 117 5.89 -18.16 16.52
C PHE A 117 6.66 -17.03 15.81
N PHE A 118 5.91 -16.09 15.24
CA PHE A 118 6.53 -14.97 14.52
C PHE A 118 7.17 -13.97 15.47
N LYS A 119 8.45 -13.68 15.27
CA LYS A 119 9.13 -12.54 15.88
C LYS A 119 8.69 -11.22 15.23
N ASN A 120 8.53 -11.25 13.92
CA ASN A 120 8.04 -10.19 13.04
C ASN A 120 7.63 -10.83 11.69
N ASN A 121 7.30 -10.02 10.69
CA ASN A 121 6.89 -10.52 9.37
C ASN A 121 8.01 -11.26 8.59
N GLU A 122 9.25 -11.17 9.05
CA GLU A 122 10.42 -11.69 8.32
C GLU A 122 11.13 -12.83 9.07
N THR A 123 10.77 -13.08 10.33
CA THR A 123 11.48 -14.05 11.17
C THR A 123 10.55 -14.85 12.08
N ILE A 124 10.82 -16.14 12.20
CA ILE A 124 10.19 -17.06 13.14
C ILE A 124 11.18 -17.39 14.26
N ILE A 125 10.69 -17.44 15.48
CA ILE A 125 11.39 -18.06 16.61
C ILE A 125 10.94 -19.50 16.70
N SER A 126 11.88 -20.44 16.59
CA SER A 126 11.67 -21.88 16.70
C SER A 126 12.36 -22.38 17.98
N VAL A 127 11.58 -22.89 18.92
CA VAL A 127 12.05 -23.41 20.21
C VAL A 127 11.95 -24.92 20.18
N ASN A 128 13.08 -25.62 20.12
CA ASN A 128 13.13 -27.06 20.21
C ASN A 128 13.17 -27.49 21.68
N LEU A 129 12.31 -28.47 22.03
CA LEU A 129 12.07 -28.93 23.40
C LEU A 129 12.62 -30.33 23.71
N ASP A 130 13.66 -30.74 23.00
CA ASP A 130 14.33 -32.02 23.23
C ASP A 130 15.03 -32.08 24.60
N LYS A 131 16.15 -32.76 24.71
CA LYS A 131 16.89 -32.91 25.98
C LYS A 131 17.33 -31.57 26.54
N GLU A 132 17.73 -30.62 25.65
CA GLU A 132 18.05 -29.25 25.97
C GLU A 132 17.15 -28.32 25.17
N ILE A 133 16.71 -27.20 25.78
CA ILE A 133 15.91 -26.20 25.08
C ILE A 133 16.85 -25.36 24.21
N ASN A 134 16.65 -25.48 22.91
CA ASN A 134 17.41 -24.71 21.92
C ASN A 134 16.47 -23.75 21.17
N LEU A 135 16.93 -22.51 21.02
CA LEU A 135 16.22 -21.48 20.29
C LEU A 135 16.96 -21.19 18.98
N ASN A 136 16.23 -21.27 17.87
CA ASN A 136 16.69 -20.88 16.54
C ASN A 136 15.86 -19.70 16.01
N ILE A 137 16.51 -18.78 15.36
CA ILE A 137 15.84 -17.72 14.59
C ILE A 137 15.90 -18.16 13.15
N ILE A 138 14.73 -18.32 12.53
CA ILE A 138 14.56 -18.70 11.12
C ILE A 138 14.19 -17.44 10.37
N GLU A 139 15.06 -17.01 9.47
CA GLU A 139 14.74 -15.96 8.52
C GLU A 139 13.87 -16.56 7.43
N LEU A 140 12.75 -15.88 7.14
CA LEU A 140 11.79 -16.34 6.14
C LEU A 140 12.33 -16.05 4.74
N THR A 141 12.28 -17.07 3.88
CA THR A 141 12.67 -16.95 2.49
C THR A 141 11.48 -16.45 1.67
N LYS A 142 11.67 -15.38 0.92
CA LYS A 142 10.67 -14.80 0.03
C LYS A 142 11.02 -15.12 -1.42
N ASN A 143 10.09 -15.74 -2.12
CA ASN A 143 10.13 -15.84 -3.57
C ASN A 143 9.17 -14.81 -4.14
N SER A 144 9.68 -13.88 -4.93
CA SER A 144 8.88 -12.82 -5.55
C SER A 144 8.36 -13.26 -6.91
N PHE A 145 7.10 -13.02 -7.15
CA PHE A 145 6.40 -13.33 -8.39
C PHE A 145 5.66 -12.11 -8.92
N ILE A 146 5.40 -12.12 -10.21
CA ILE A 146 4.51 -11.18 -10.87
C ILE A 146 3.36 -12.00 -11.47
N GLU A 147 2.15 -11.53 -11.31
CA GLU A 147 0.95 -12.13 -11.90
C GLU A 147 0.18 -11.07 -12.66
N SER A 148 -0.38 -11.47 -13.81
CA SER A 148 -1.24 -10.64 -14.65
C SER A 148 -2.62 -11.27 -14.75
N LYS A 149 -3.65 -10.43 -14.63
CA LYS A 149 -5.05 -10.84 -14.74
C LYS A 149 -5.82 -9.83 -15.58
N GLU A 150 -6.77 -10.35 -16.36
CA GLU A 150 -7.76 -9.54 -17.06
C GLU A 150 -9.15 -10.12 -16.86
N TYR A 151 -10.12 -9.27 -16.56
CA TYR A 151 -11.51 -9.69 -16.38
C TYR A 151 -12.49 -8.59 -16.73
N THR A 152 -13.70 -9.01 -17.11
CA THR A 152 -14.81 -8.10 -17.44
C THR A 152 -15.79 -8.03 -16.27
N ILE A 153 -16.24 -6.83 -15.95
CA ILE A 153 -17.18 -6.60 -14.85
C ILE A 153 -18.58 -7.01 -15.28
N SER A 154 -19.19 -7.87 -14.46
CA SER A 154 -20.59 -8.30 -14.59
C SER A 154 -21.46 -7.81 -13.42
N GLU A 155 -20.90 -7.70 -12.23
CA GLU A 155 -21.59 -7.24 -11.01
C GLU A 155 -20.89 -6.03 -10.40
N SER A 156 -19.63 -6.19 -10.02
CA SER A 156 -18.80 -5.12 -9.47
C SER A 156 -17.32 -5.43 -9.63
N LEU A 157 -16.48 -4.39 -9.61
CA LEU A 157 -15.03 -4.54 -9.68
C LEU A 157 -14.50 -5.49 -8.58
N PHE A 158 -15.04 -5.38 -7.37
CA PHE A 158 -14.57 -6.20 -6.24
C PHE A 158 -15.06 -7.64 -6.34
N SER A 159 -16.38 -7.87 -6.59
CA SER A 159 -16.97 -9.21 -6.69
C SER A 159 -16.36 -10.01 -7.83
N ASP A 160 -16.27 -9.41 -9.02
CA ASP A 160 -15.76 -10.08 -10.20
C ASP A 160 -14.23 -10.27 -10.12
N GLY A 161 -13.50 -9.34 -9.46
CA GLY A 161 -12.10 -9.51 -9.19
C GLY A 161 -11.81 -10.73 -8.28
N ILE A 162 -12.58 -10.91 -7.21
CA ILE A 162 -12.47 -12.11 -6.35
C ILE A 162 -12.79 -13.38 -7.13
N LYS A 163 -13.83 -13.38 -7.99
CA LYS A 163 -14.16 -14.54 -8.85
C LYS A 163 -13.05 -14.89 -9.86
N ASN A 164 -12.18 -13.94 -10.18
CA ASN A 164 -11.03 -14.13 -11.06
C ASN A 164 -9.70 -14.26 -10.28
N ASP A 165 -9.77 -14.68 -9.02
CA ASP A 165 -8.62 -14.96 -8.14
C ASP A 165 -7.72 -13.74 -7.88
N VAL A 166 -8.24 -12.52 -7.99
CA VAL A 166 -7.52 -11.30 -7.57
C VAL A 166 -7.73 -11.09 -6.08
N SER A 167 -6.63 -10.95 -5.34
CA SER A 167 -6.72 -10.77 -3.89
C SER A 167 -7.43 -9.47 -3.49
N SER A 168 -8.11 -9.48 -2.34
CA SER A 168 -8.77 -8.29 -1.78
C SER A 168 -7.82 -7.12 -1.61
N ASP A 169 -6.55 -7.37 -1.25
CA ASP A 169 -5.53 -6.33 -1.06
C ASP A 169 -5.22 -5.61 -2.38
N ILE A 170 -5.10 -6.36 -3.46
CA ILE A 170 -4.88 -5.79 -4.81
C ILE A 170 -6.12 -5.03 -5.27
N LEU A 171 -7.34 -5.56 -5.07
CA LEU A 171 -8.58 -4.88 -5.43
C LEU A 171 -8.73 -3.53 -4.72
N VAL A 172 -8.40 -3.46 -3.43
CA VAL A 172 -8.39 -2.19 -2.69
C VAL A 172 -7.36 -1.21 -3.27
N LYS A 173 -6.18 -1.68 -3.68
CA LYS A 173 -5.16 -0.85 -4.33
C LYS A 173 -5.63 -0.32 -5.68
N ILE A 174 -6.31 -1.14 -6.51
CA ILE A 174 -6.91 -0.71 -7.78
C ILE A 174 -7.95 0.38 -7.54
N ILE A 175 -8.89 0.17 -6.63
CA ILE A 175 -9.91 1.17 -6.28
C ILE A 175 -9.26 2.49 -5.88
N ARG A 176 -8.25 2.45 -5.03
CA ARG A 176 -7.51 3.66 -4.63
C ARG A 176 -6.79 4.32 -5.80
N LEU A 177 -6.16 3.54 -6.68
CA LEU A 177 -5.43 4.04 -7.83
C LEU A 177 -6.33 4.83 -8.78
N PHE A 178 -7.49 4.27 -9.13
CA PHE A 178 -8.40 4.90 -10.08
C PHE A 178 -9.39 5.90 -9.46
N SER A 179 -9.49 5.98 -8.12
CA SER A 179 -10.41 6.91 -7.43
C SER A 179 -10.11 8.40 -7.69
N PHE A 180 -8.96 8.72 -8.27
CA PHE A 180 -8.62 10.07 -8.69
C PHE A 180 -9.32 10.50 -9.99
N ASP A 181 -9.70 9.54 -10.83
CA ASP A 181 -10.28 9.76 -12.16
C ASP A 181 -11.69 9.20 -12.31
N LEU A 182 -12.06 8.19 -11.50
CA LEU A 182 -13.35 7.49 -11.57
C LEU A 182 -14.16 7.64 -10.28
N ASP A 183 -15.45 7.82 -10.45
CA ASP A 183 -16.46 7.57 -9.42
C ASP A 183 -16.97 6.13 -9.57
N PHE A 184 -16.47 5.21 -8.75
CA PHE A 184 -16.80 3.78 -8.87
C PHE A 184 -18.29 3.46 -8.75
N GLN A 185 -19.10 4.34 -8.15
CA GLN A 185 -20.56 4.14 -8.06
C GLN A 185 -21.31 4.55 -9.34
N ARG A 186 -20.71 5.43 -10.14
CA ARG A 186 -21.36 6.02 -11.32
C ARG A 186 -20.75 5.59 -12.64
N ASP A 187 -19.42 5.45 -12.66
CA ASP A 187 -18.67 5.27 -13.90
C ASP A 187 -18.46 3.80 -14.24
N ILE A 188 -18.34 2.92 -13.23
CA ILE A 188 -18.15 1.48 -13.44
C ILE A 188 -19.47 0.83 -13.84
N ARG A 189 -19.46 0.10 -14.94
CA ARG A 189 -20.63 -0.56 -15.54
C ARG A 189 -20.31 -2.00 -15.92
N VAL A 190 -21.35 -2.76 -16.24
CA VAL A 190 -21.20 -4.05 -16.92
C VAL A 190 -20.41 -3.84 -18.23
N ASP A 191 -19.61 -4.81 -18.61
CA ASP A 191 -18.69 -4.80 -19.76
C ASP A 191 -17.45 -3.88 -19.59
N THR A 192 -17.25 -3.26 -18.42
CA THR A 192 -15.97 -2.63 -18.09
C THR A 192 -14.88 -3.70 -18.00
N VAL A 193 -13.77 -3.52 -18.73
CA VAL A 193 -12.63 -4.44 -18.68
C VAL A 193 -11.59 -3.90 -17.69
N VAL A 194 -11.12 -4.76 -16.83
CA VAL A 194 -10.04 -4.49 -15.86
C VAL A 194 -8.87 -5.39 -16.19
N SER A 195 -7.70 -4.80 -16.42
CA SER A 195 -6.46 -5.52 -16.70
C SER A 195 -5.36 -5.05 -15.74
N ILE A 196 -4.68 -5.98 -15.08
CA ILE A 196 -3.75 -5.68 -13.99
C ILE A 196 -2.53 -6.59 -14.02
N SER A 197 -1.39 -6.03 -13.58
CA SER A 197 -0.18 -6.78 -13.24
C SER A 197 0.31 -6.34 -11.87
N TYR A 198 0.63 -7.28 -10.99
CA TYR A 198 1.03 -7.00 -9.61
C TYR A 198 2.09 -7.96 -9.11
N GLU A 199 2.83 -7.50 -8.11
CA GLU A 199 3.87 -8.28 -7.43
C GLU A 199 3.30 -8.91 -6.16
N PHE A 200 3.72 -10.14 -5.87
CA PHE A 200 3.50 -10.79 -4.58
C PHE A 200 4.70 -11.64 -4.19
N ASP A 201 4.87 -11.83 -2.88
CA ASP A 201 5.87 -12.73 -2.34
C ASP A 201 5.20 -13.97 -1.77
N GLU A 202 5.75 -15.13 -2.05
CA GLU A 202 5.46 -16.37 -1.37
C GLU A 202 6.51 -16.61 -0.29
N ILE A 203 6.07 -16.76 0.93
CA ILE A 203 6.93 -17.12 2.06
C ILE A 203 7.11 -18.64 2.05
N VAL A 204 8.30 -19.10 1.68
CA VAL A 204 8.59 -20.52 1.43
C VAL A 204 8.24 -21.40 2.63
N GLU A 205 8.56 -20.98 3.84
CA GLU A 205 8.40 -21.77 5.06
C GLU A 205 6.94 -21.93 5.48
N THR A 206 6.04 -21.06 5.01
CA THR A 206 4.63 -21.05 5.45
C THR A 206 3.64 -21.16 4.30
N GLY A 207 4.08 -20.98 3.05
CA GLY A 207 3.19 -20.87 1.89
C GLY A 207 2.30 -19.61 1.90
N ARG A 208 2.57 -18.65 2.81
CA ARG A 208 1.81 -17.40 2.91
C ARG A 208 2.13 -16.48 1.74
N LEU A 209 1.10 -15.91 1.12
CA LEU A 209 1.24 -14.92 0.08
C LEU A 209 1.15 -13.51 0.68
N GLU A 210 2.11 -12.66 0.32
CA GLU A 210 2.14 -11.22 0.65
C GLU A 210 2.00 -10.41 -0.63
N TYR A 211 0.85 -9.75 -0.82
CA TYR A 211 0.57 -8.98 -2.02
C TYR A 211 1.19 -7.58 -1.93
N ASN A 212 2.14 -7.32 -2.82
CA ASN A 212 2.93 -6.10 -2.86
C ASN A 212 2.25 -5.02 -3.70
N ASP A 213 2.93 -4.46 -4.68
CA ASP A 213 2.45 -3.32 -5.45
C ASP A 213 1.89 -3.73 -6.82
N ILE A 214 0.96 -2.90 -7.32
CA ILE A 214 0.54 -2.95 -8.72
C ILE A 214 1.72 -2.46 -9.58
N LYS A 215 2.08 -3.19 -10.62
CA LYS A 215 3.04 -2.76 -11.66
C LYS A 215 2.34 -1.98 -12.76
N TYR A 216 1.21 -2.52 -13.20
CA TYR A 216 0.37 -1.98 -14.24
C TYR A 216 -1.10 -2.19 -13.89
N ALA A 217 -1.94 -1.23 -14.21
CA ALA A 217 -3.37 -1.41 -14.18
C ALA A 217 -4.05 -0.57 -15.26
N SER A 218 -5.07 -1.13 -15.89
CA SER A 218 -5.96 -0.40 -16.76
C SER A 218 -7.43 -0.72 -16.51
N ILE A 219 -8.29 0.26 -16.80
CA ILE A 219 -9.74 0.12 -16.83
C ILE A 219 -10.25 0.70 -18.15
N ILE A 220 -11.00 -0.10 -18.89
CA ILE A 220 -11.63 0.31 -20.15
C ILE A 220 -13.12 0.46 -19.92
N ILE A 221 -13.63 1.69 -20.11
CA ILE A 221 -15.05 2.04 -19.95
C ILE A 221 -15.51 2.73 -21.22
N ASP A 222 -16.57 2.22 -21.85
CA ASP A 222 -17.15 2.79 -23.08
C ASP A 222 -16.07 3.05 -24.17
N GLY A 223 -15.11 2.14 -24.31
CA GLY A 223 -13.99 2.23 -25.26
C GLY A 223 -12.88 3.22 -24.87
N LYS A 224 -12.99 3.90 -23.72
CA LYS A 224 -11.95 4.77 -23.20
C LYS A 224 -11.09 4.02 -22.19
N GLN A 225 -9.80 3.91 -22.47
CA GLN A 225 -8.83 3.31 -21.56
C GLN A 225 -8.24 4.35 -20.61
N LEU A 226 -8.26 4.03 -19.34
CA LEU A 226 -7.44 4.66 -18.30
C LEU A 226 -6.38 3.65 -17.88
N GLU A 227 -5.12 4.01 -17.95
CA GLU A 227 -4.03 3.09 -17.63
C GLU A 227 -2.90 3.80 -16.89
N TYR A 228 -2.26 3.05 -15.98
CA TYR A 228 -1.21 3.55 -15.12
C TYR A 228 -0.13 2.52 -14.89
N PHE A 229 1.12 2.98 -14.91
CA PHE A 229 2.32 2.20 -14.69
C PHE A 229 3.03 2.70 -13.43
N LYS A 230 3.50 1.79 -12.59
CA LYS A 230 4.33 2.09 -11.44
C LYS A 230 5.70 2.58 -11.93
N PHE A 231 6.20 3.65 -11.32
CA PHE A 231 7.51 4.19 -11.63
C PHE A 231 8.16 4.81 -10.39
N ILE A 232 9.48 4.65 -10.27
CA ILE A 232 10.28 5.28 -9.21
C ILE A 232 10.92 6.51 -9.80
N THR A 233 10.47 7.68 -9.34
CA THR A 233 10.94 8.98 -9.82
C THR A 233 12.37 9.27 -9.35
N ASP A 234 13.09 10.15 -10.03
CA ASP A 234 14.48 10.52 -9.70
C ASP A 234 14.62 11.12 -8.28
N ASP A 235 13.55 11.69 -7.72
CA ASP A 235 13.48 12.16 -6.33
C ASP A 235 13.06 11.08 -5.34
N GLY A 236 12.96 9.81 -5.79
CA GLY A 236 12.76 8.62 -4.97
C GLY A 236 11.31 8.39 -4.52
N TYR A 237 10.32 9.02 -5.15
CA TYR A 237 8.92 8.67 -4.92
C TYR A 237 8.50 7.52 -5.82
N VAL A 238 7.80 6.54 -5.26
CA VAL A 238 7.08 5.51 -6.00
C VAL A 238 5.69 6.05 -6.31
N ASP A 239 5.35 6.16 -7.59
CA ASP A 239 4.05 6.66 -8.00
C ASP A 239 3.59 6.05 -9.34
N TYR A 240 2.38 6.39 -9.78
CA TYR A 240 1.76 5.84 -10.98
C TYR A 240 1.57 6.92 -12.03
N PHE A 241 1.95 6.60 -13.26
CA PHE A 241 1.92 7.53 -14.39
C PHE A 241 1.25 6.88 -15.60
N ASN A 242 0.50 7.67 -16.36
CA ASN A 242 -0.01 7.24 -17.66
C ASN A 242 1.10 7.30 -18.72
N ARG A 243 0.86 6.82 -19.95
CA ARG A 243 1.88 6.79 -21.04
C ARG A 243 2.49 8.16 -21.37
N GLU A 244 1.77 9.24 -21.12
CA GLU A 244 2.30 10.60 -21.31
C GLU A 244 3.18 11.08 -20.13
N GLY A 245 3.43 10.24 -19.13
CA GLY A 245 4.19 10.61 -17.94
C GLY A 245 3.44 11.53 -16.98
N LYS A 246 2.10 11.58 -17.06
CA LYS A 246 1.27 12.34 -16.13
C LYS A 246 0.89 11.45 -14.94
N ASN A 247 1.18 11.94 -13.74
CA ASN A 247 0.81 11.24 -12.51
C ASN A 247 -0.72 11.12 -12.34
N VAL A 248 -1.19 9.96 -11.91
CA VAL A 248 -2.60 9.71 -11.58
C VAL A 248 -3.10 10.59 -10.46
N LYS A 249 -2.28 10.78 -9.44
CA LYS A 249 -2.62 11.61 -8.27
C LYS A 249 -2.66 13.07 -8.69
N LYS A 250 -3.69 13.78 -8.26
CA LYS A 250 -3.70 15.25 -8.33
C LYS A 250 -2.65 15.78 -7.37
N SER A 251 -2.00 16.88 -7.74
CA SER A 251 -0.88 17.46 -6.99
C SER A 251 -1.18 17.62 -5.50
N ILE A 252 -2.44 17.90 -5.14
CA ILE A 252 -2.86 18.17 -3.76
C ILE A 252 -4.29 17.65 -3.54
N LEU A 253 -4.55 16.97 -2.44
CA LEU A 253 -5.91 16.61 -2.02
C LEU A 253 -6.68 17.86 -1.60
N LYS A 254 -7.92 17.97 -2.07
CA LYS A 254 -8.85 19.03 -1.61
C LYS A 254 -9.40 18.75 -0.22
N THR A 255 -9.52 17.47 0.14
CA THR A 255 -10.04 16.97 1.42
C THR A 255 -9.07 15.94 1.97
N PRO A 256 -8.22 16.28 2.97
CA PRO A 256 -7.19 15.39 3.48
C PRO A 256 -7.66 14.53 4.67
N LEU A 257 -8.93 14.15 4.71
CA LEU A 257 -9.52 13.22 5.69
C LEU A 257 -10.83 12.64 5.17
N ASP A 258 -11.20 11.44 5.66
CA ASP A 258 -12.40 10.73 5.25
C ASP A 258 -13.63 11.14 6.06
N GLY A 259 -14.81 11.07 5.42
CA GLY A 259 -16.10 11.24 6.10
C GLY A 259 -16.37 12.61 6.69
N ALA A 260 -15.60 13.64 6.34
CA ALA A 260 -15.70 14.95 6.94
C ALA A 260 -16.72 15.87 6.24
N ARG A 261 -17.44 16.63 7.05
CA ARG A 261 -18.33 17.69 6.59
C ARG A 261 -17.62 19.03 6.63
N ILE A 262 -17.73 19.82 5.54
CA ILE A 262 -17.24 21.20 5.55
C ILE A 262 -18.08 22.01 6.54
N SER A 263 -17.42 22.55 7.56
CA SER A 263 -18.05 23.39 8.59
C SER A 263 -17.81 24.88 8.35
N SER A 264 -16.74 25.25 7.62
CA SER A 264 -16.51 26.64 7.24
C SER A 264 -15.67 26.75 5.95
N ASN A 265 -16.12 27.61 5.06
CA ASN A 265 -15.46 27.87 3.79
C ASN A 265 -14.31 28.88 3.90
N PHE A 266 -13.43 28.86 2.93
CA PHE A 266 -12.40 29.88 2.69
C PHE A 266 -13.03 31.23 2.34
N GLY A 267 -12.49 32.34 2.88
CA GLY A 267 -12.87 33.70 2.51
C GLY A 267 -13.18 34.59 3.70
N MET A 268 -13.69 35.79 3.40
CA MET A 268 -14.05 36.77 4.44
C MET A 268 -15.28 36.31 5.19
N ARG A 269 -15.17 36.20 6.52
CA ARG A 269 -16.28 35.83 7.41
C ARG A 269 -16.17 36.52 8.78
N LYS A 270 -17.28 36.58 9.48
CA LYS A 270 -17.28 36.99 10.89
C LYS A 270 -16.54 35.96 11.72
N HIS A 271 -15.49 36.36 12.41
CA HIS A 271 -14.66 35.44 13.19
C HIS A 271 -15.45 34.92 14.41
N PRO A 272 -15.55 33.60 14.63
CA PRO A 272 -16.43 33.02 15.63
C PRO A 272 -16.09 33.40 17.07
N ILE A 273 -14.83 33.74 17.34
CA ILE A 273 -14.35 34.14 18.68
C ILE A 273 -14.28 35.66 18.84
N SER A 274 -13.69 36.38 17.86
CA SER A 274 -13.46 37.83 17.98
C SER A 274 -14.63 38.69 17.50
N GLY A 275 -15.57 38.11 16.73
CA GLY A 275 -16.74 38.84 16.21
C GLY A 275 -16.45 39.79 15.02
N PHE A 276 -15.21 40.10 14.71
CA PHE A 276 -14.84 40.98 13.60
C PHE A 276 -14.71 40.19 12.26
N ASN A 277 -14.89 40.90 11.17
CA ASN A 277 -14.66 40.32 9.84
C ASN A 277 -13.17 39.97 9.66
N LYS A 278 -12.87 38.71 9.42
CA LYS A 278 -11.52 38.21 9.24
C LYS A 278 -11.46 37.25 8.06
N MET A 279 -10.36 37.32 7.33
CA MET A 279 -10.07 36.37 6.25
C MET A 279 -9.80 34.99 6.82
N HIS A 280 -10.65 34.01 6.46
CA HIS A 280 -10.43 32.60 6.71
C HIS A 280 -9.52 32.04 5.61
N LYS A 281 -8.30 31.68 5.96
CA LYS A 281 -7.22 31.32 5.03
C LYS A 281 -7.26 29.85 4.58
N GLY A 282 -8.21 29.08 5.10
CA GLY A 282 -8.37 27.65 4.83
C GLY A 282 -9.82 27.22 4.72
N VAL A 283 -10.04 25.93 4.75
CA VAL A 283 -11.35 25.28 4.87
C VAL A 283 -11.37 24.50 6.18
N ASP A 284 -12.45 24.60 6.94
CA ASP A 284 -12.63 23.81 8.16
C ASP A 284 -13.47 22.57 7.87
N PHE A 285 -12.94 21.41 8.20
CA PHE A 285 -13.59 20.11 8.09
C PHE A 285 -13.95 19.59 9.48
N ALA A 286 -15.24 19.57 9.82
CA ALA A 286 -15.72 18.98 11.06
C ALA A 286 -15.60 17.45 11.01
N ALA A 287 -14.90 16.89 11.98
CA ALA A 287 -14.74 15.46 12.18
C ALA A 287 -14.46 15.16 13.66
N PRO A 288 -14.76 13.96 14.17
CA PRO A 288 -14.46 13.57 15.55
C PRO A 288 -12.98 13.71 15.88
N THR A 289 -12.67 14.02 17.15
CA THR A 289 -11.29 14.00 17.64
C THR A 289 -10.69 12.61 17.44
N GLY A 290 -9.45 12.57 16.91
CA GLY A 290 -8.76 11.32 16.62
C GLY A 290 -8.93 10.81 15.18
N THR A 291 -9.81 11.42 14.37
CA THR A 291 -9.92 11.08 12.94
C THR A 291 -8.55 11.27 12.25
N PRO A 292 -8.07 10.30 11.46
CA PRO A 292 -6.80 10.41 10.75
C PRO A 292 -6.79 11.57 9.75
N ILE A 293 -5.68 12.29 9.72
CA ILE A 293 -5.41 13.37 8.75
C ILE A 293 -4.32 12.89 7.81
N TYR A 294 -4.56 13.02 6.51
CA TYR A 294 -3.64 12.57 5.47
C TYR A 294 -2.80 13.73 4.90
N ALA A 295 -1.58 13.42 4.49
CA ALA A 295 -0.78 14.35 3.70
C ALA A 295 -1.50 14.67 2.38
N GLY A 296 -1.72 15.94 2.10
CA GLY A 296 -2.45 16.41 0.91
C GLY A 296 -1.70 16.17 -0.39
N GLY A 297 -0.40 15.88 -0.35
CA GLY A 297 0.45 15.62 -1.51
C GLY A 297 1.80 15.06 -1.08
N ASN A 298 2.54 14.47 -2.03
CA ASN A 298 3.94 14.10 -1.81
C ASN A 298 4.75 15.32 -1.42
N GLY A 299 5.60 15.23 -0.41
CA GLY A 299 6.35 16.39 0.04
C GLY A 299 7.28 16.14 1.22
N ILE A 300 7.84 17.24 1.72
CA ILE A 300 8.72 17.24 2.88
C ILE A 300 8.05 18.05 3.99
N VAL A 301 7.99 17.50 5.17
CA VAL A 301 7.48 18.20 6.35
C VAL A 301 8.36 19.40 6.68
N GLU A 302 7.84 20.61 6.46
CA GLU A 302 8.56 21.85 6.67
C GLU A 302 8.48 22.31 8.14
N TYR A 303 7.35 22.01 8.80
CA TYR A 303 7.12 22.40 10.18
C TYR A 303 6.19 21.41 10.90
N VAL A 304 6.55 21.06 12.12
CA VAL A 304 5.70 20.34 13.10
C VAL A 304 5.87 21.01 14.45
N GLY A 305 4.78 21.36 15.11
CA GLY A 305 4.81 21.98 16.44
C GLY A 305 3.57 22.82 16.74
N ARG A 306 3.57 23.48 17.88
CA ARG A 306 2.53 24.48 18.19
C ARG A 306 2.79 25.78 17.45
N ASN A 307 1.75 26.34 16.83
CA ASN A 307 1.83 27.57 16.04
C ASN A 307 0.70 28.53 16.45
N GLY A 308 0.86 29.22 17.58
CA GLY A 308 -0.07 30.24 18.08
C GLY A 308 -1.53 29.76 18.08
N GLY A 309 -2.41 30.52 17.47
CA GLY A 309 -3.84 30.22 17.37
C GLY A 309 -4.18 28.98 16.56
N TYR A 310 -3.28 28.48 15.72
CA TYR A 310 -3.44 27.21 15.00
C TYR A 310 -3.32 25.97 15.90
N GLY A 311 -2.83 26.12 17.13
CA GLY A 311 -2.63 24.99 18.04
C GLY A 311 -1.52 24.06 17.56
N LYS A 312 -1.71 22.75 17.66
CA LYS A 312 -0.83 21.76 17.06
C LYS A 312 -0.99 21.80 15.55
N TYR A 313 0.13 21.92 14.85
CA TYR A 313 0.18 22.32 13.45
C TYR A 313 1.27 21.54 12.69
N ILE A 314 0.95 21.16 11.46
CA ILE A 314 1.89 20.59 10.49
C ILE A 314 1.86 21.48 9.23
N ARG A 315 3.03 21.67 8.59
CA ARG A 315 3.11 22.23 7.24
C ARG A 315 4.03 21.38 6.39
N ILE A 316 3.53 21.01 5.20
CA ILE A 316 4.24 20.21 4.21
C ILE A 316 4.54 21.09 3.00
N ARG A 317 5.78 21.07 2.54
CA ARG A 317 6.20 21.66 1.28
C ARG A 317 6.18 20.58 0.20
N HIS A 318 5.41 20.83 -0.84
CA HIS A 318 5.28 19.96 -2.01
C HIS A 318 6.19 20.44 -3.14
N ASN A 319 6.43 19.56 -4.10
CA ASN A 319 7.00 19.96 -5.38
C ASN A 319 6.02 20.94 -6.07
N ASN A 320 6.46 21.71 -7.06
CA ASN A 320 5.63 22.68 -7.79
C ASN A 320 5.21 23.94 -7.00
N GLY A 321 5.90 24.27 -5.89
CA GLY A 321 5.68 25.52 -5.15
C GLY A 321 4.43 25.54 -4.26
N TYR A 322 3.73 24.43 -4.12
CA TYR A 322 2.62 24.30 -3.20
C TYR A 322 3.10 23.96 -1.79
N LYS A 323 2.32 24.43 -0.80
CA LYS A 323 2.40 23.95 0.60
C LYS A 323 1.00 23.65 1.08
N THR A 324 0.87 22.65 1.96
CA THR A 324 -0.37 22.39 2.71
C THR A 324 -0.12 22.58 4.18
N ALA A 325 -1.13 23.05 4.88
CA ALA A 325 -1.06 23.26 6.32
C ALA A 325 -2.30 22.67 7.01
N TYR A 326 -2.04 22.11 8.18
CA TYR A 326 -2.99 21.33 8.98
C TYR A 326 -2.95 21.86 10.41
N ALA A 327 -4.08 22.33 10.91
CA ALA A 327 -4.15 22.96 12.22
C ALA A 327 -5.20 22.31 13.12
N HIS A 328 -5.16 22.70 14.40
CA HIS A 328 -6.03 22.24 15.49
C HIS A 328 -5.90 20.74 15.81
N LEU A 329 -4.76 20.09 15.45
CA LEU A 329 -4.54 18.67 15.66
C LEU A 329 -4.62 18.29 17.14
N SER A 330 -5.10 17.06 17.43
CA SER A 330 -5.01 16.45 18.76
C SER A 330 -3.62 15.87 18.99
N ASN A 331 -3.04 15.22 17.96
CA ASN A 331 -1.71 14.63 18.04
C ASN A 331 -1.05 14.51 16.64
N TYR A 332 0.28 14.33 16.63
CA TYR A 332 1.05 14.00 15.45
C TYR A 332 1.17 12.48 15.32
N LYS A 333 1.25 11.94 14.12
CA LYS A 333 1.61 10.53 13.90
C LYS A 333 3.06 10.30 14.33
N LYS A 334 3.33 9.17 14.98
CA LYS A 334 4.71 8.76 15.35
C LYS A 334 5.60 8.74 14.10
N GLY A 335 6.77 9.35 14.19
CA GLY A 335 7.73 9.46 13.09
C GLY A 335 7.60 10.74 12.27
N ILE A 336 6.52 11.51 12.39
CA ILE A 336 6.38 12.80 11.68
C ILE A 336 7.19 13.89 12.40
N SER A 337 8.23 14.37 11.73
CA SER A 337 9.09 15.45 12.20
C SER A 337 9.55 16.32 11.02
N LYS A 338 10.12 17.51 11.31
CA LYS A 338 10.67 18.39 10.27
C LYS A 338 11.75 17.66 9.46
N GLY A 339 11.69 17.77 8.14
CA GLY A 339 12.58 17.10 7.20
C GLY A 339 12.13 15.72 6.74
N VAL A 340 11.16 15.11 7.39
CA VAL A 340 10.62 13.81 6.98
C VAL A 340 9.88 13.95 5.65
N ARG A 341 10.11 12.99 4.76
CA ARG A 341 9.41 12.83 3.48
C ARG A 341 8.09 12.08 3.73
N VAL A 342 7.01 12.55 3.13
CA VAL A 342 5.68 11.94 3.23
C VAL A 342 5.07 11.78 1.85
N ASN A 343 4.29 10.72 1.67
CA ASN A 343 3.53 10.47 0.46
C ASN A 343 2.10 11.01 0.59
N GLN A 344 1.48 11.35 -0.53
CA GLN A 344 0.06 11.72 -0.56
C GLN A 344 -0.80 10.59 0.00
N GLY A 345 -1.74 10.93 0.91
CA GLY A 345 -2.58 9.95 1.59
C GLY A 345 -1.94 9.28 2.81
N GLU A 346 -0.68 9.55 3.12
CA GLU A 346 -0.04 9.06 4.35
C GLU A 346 -0.62 9.78 5.59
N VAL A 347 -0.90 9.02 6.66
CA VAL A 347 -1.38 9.60 7.92
C VAL A 347 -0.28 10.43 8.56
N ILE A 348 -0.53 11.72 8.81
CA ILE A 348 0.43 12.66 9.41
C ILE A 348 0.05 13.11 10.82
N GLY A 349 -1.20 12.98 11.20
CA GLY A 349 -1.73 13.40 12.49
C GLY A 349 -3.19 13.09 12.65
N TYR A 350 -3.82 13.67 13.66
CA TYR A 350 -5.20 13.36 14.05
C TYR A 350 -5.98 14.64 14.38
N VAL A 351 -7.24 14.68 13.98
CA VAL A 351 -8.16 15.78 14.26
C VAL A 351 -8.24 16.06 15.75
N GLY A 352 -8.29 17.33 16.11
CA GLY A 352 -8.45 17.80 17.49
C GLY A 352 -9.18 19.14 17.57
N SER A 353 -8.91 19.85 18.67
CA SER A 353 -9.49 21.18 18.94
C SER A 353 -8.48 22.07 19.69
N THR A 354 -7.17 21.94 19.33
CA THR A 354 -6.11 22.73 19.99
C THR A 354 -5.99 24.13 19.39
N GLY A 355 -5.52 25.10 20.19
CA GLY A 355 -5.41 26.51 19.78
C GLY A 355 -6.76 27.23 19.82
N ASN A 356 -6.98 28.16 18.88
CA ASN A 356 -8.22 28.96 18.79
C ASN A 356 -9.30 28.18 18.02
N SER A 357 -9.86 27.16 18.63
CA SER A 357 -10.89 26.29 18.06
C SER A 357 -12.12 26.25 18.96
N THR A 358 -13.30 26.21 18.37
CA THR A 358 -14.59 26.11 19.09
C THR A 358 -15.12 24.69 19.21
N GLY A 359 -14.48 23.72 18.55
CA GLY A 359 -14.87 22.31 18.57
C GLY A 359 -13.96 21.48 17.65
N PRO A 360 -14.09 20.15 17.68
CA PRO A 360 -13.23 19.27 16.89
C PRO A 360 -13.38 19.50 15.38
N HIS A 361 -12.30 19.89 14.73
CA HIS A 361 -12.22 20.07 13.27
C HIS A 361 -10.76 20.10 12.80
N LEU A 362 -10.55 19.84 11.53
CA LEU A 362 -9.31 20.16 10.82
C LEU A 362 -9.45 21.51 10.13
N HIS A 363 -8.55 22.44 10.41
CA HIS A 363 -8.35 23.62 9.57
C HIS A 363 -7.27 23.31 8.54
N TYR A 364 -7.63 23.34 7.25
CA TYR A 364 -6.79 22.96 6.14
C TYR A 364 -6.54 24.12 5.19
N GLU A 365 -5.25 24.42 4.94
CA GLU A 365 -4.84 25.49 4.04
C GLU A 365 -4.06 24.92 2.86
N ILE A 366 -4.28 25.49 1.67
CA ILE A 366 -3.41 25.34 0.51
C ILE A 366 -2.73 26.70 0.24
N ILE A 367 -1.41 26.68 0.14
CA ILE A 367 -0.58 27.84 -0.08
C ILE A 367 0.20 27.64 -1.37
N TYR A 368 0.12 28.60 -2.30
CA TYR A 368 0.88 28.60 -3.53
C TYR A 368 1.61 29.93 -3.69
N GLN A 369 2.92 29.89 -3.93
CA GLN A 369 3.76 31.09 -4.01
C GLN A 369 3.50 32.08 -2.84
N ASN A 370 3.44 31.56 -1.62
CA ASN A 370 3.16 32.28 -0.37
C ASN A 370 1.77 32.96 -0.28
N LYS A 371 0.83 32.63 -1.18
CA LYS A 371 -0.57 33.09 -1.12
C LYS A 371 -1.48 31.92 -0.75
N HIS A 372 -2.42 32.17 0.18
CA HIS A 372 -3.46 31.18 0.52
C HIS A 372 -4.50 31.13 -0.60
N ILE A 373 -4.85 29.90 -1.01
CA ILE A 373 -5.76 29.65 -2.11
C ILE A 373 -6.94 28.85 -1.57
N ASN A 374 -8.12 29.10 -2.14
CA ASN A 374 -9.32 28.35 -1.77
C ASN A 374 -9.19 26.87 -2.20
N PRO A 375 -9.07 25.90 -1.28
CA PRO A 375 -8.93 24.48 -1.60
C PRO A 375 -10.05 23.96 -2.51
N LEU A 376 -11.28 24.43 -2.31
CA LEU A 376 -12.46 23.93 -3.03
C LEU A 376 -12.56 24.43 -4.46
N LYS A 377 -12.02 25.64 -4.74
CA LYS A 377 -12.07 26.25 -6.08
C LYS A 377 -10.84 25.97 -6.94
N LEU A 378 -9.80 25.39 -6.35
CA LEU A 378 -8.56 25.14 -7.05
C LEU A 378 -8.76 24.06 -8.12
N LYS A 379 -8.52 24.40 -9.38
CA LYS A 379 -8.28 23.42 -10.45
C LYS A 379 -6.85 22.94 -10.24
N LEU A 380 -6.71 21.80 -9.58
CA LEU A 380 -5.40 21.23 -9.33
C LEU A 380 -4.85 20.67 -10.64
N PRO A 381 -3.62 21.03 -11.01
CA PRO A 381 -2.94 20.33 -12.09
C PRO A 381 -2.79 18.85 -11.69
N SER A 382 -2.63 17.98 -12.67
CA SER A 382 -2.13 16.61 -12.46
C SER A 382 -0.89 16.68 -11.55
N GLY A 383 -0.60 15.61 -10.83
CA GLY A 383 0.60 15.52 -10.01
C GLY A 383 1.88 15.78 -10.81
N LYS A 384 2.99 15.19 -10.40
CA LYS A 384 4.25 15.29 -11.15
C LYS A 384 4.00 14.90 -12.63
N ILE A 385 4.50 15.72 -13.55
CA ILE A 385 4.62 15.36 -14.97
C ILE A 385 6.09 15.03 -15.19
N LEU A 386 6.37 13.85 -15.71
CA LEU A 386 7.72 13.46 -16.07
C LEU A 386 8.16 14.20 -17.31
N GLU A 387 9.39 14.71 -17.31
CA GLU A 387 9.94 15.50 -18.42
C GLU A 387 11.39 15.08 -18.72
N GLY A 388 11.85 15.37 -19.93
CA GLY A 388 13.24 15.13 -20.35
C GLY A 388 13.69 13.68 -20.14
N LYS A 389 14.87 13.49 -19.55
CA LYS A 389 15.47 12.16 -19.32
C LYS A 389 14.63 11.25 -18.42
N GLU A 390 13.94 11.81 -17.43
CA GLU A 390 13.07 11.03 -16.54
C GLU A 390 11.87 10.46 -17.29
N LEU A 391 11.29 11.21 -18.23
CA LEU A 391 10.23 10.73 -19.12
C LEU A 391 10.74 9.66 -20.08
N GLU A 392 11.93 9.78 -20.64
CA GLU A 392 12.54 8.79 -21.51
C GLU A 392 12.76 7.47 -20.76
N LYS A 393 13.37 7.53 -19.56
CA LYS A 393 13.55 6.36 -18.70
C LYS A 393 12.20 5.68 -18.38
N PHE A 394 11.19 6.46 -18.00
CA PHE A 394 9.84 5.94 -17.77
C PHE A 394 9.27 5.22 -19.00
N LYS A 395 9.47 5.81 -20.20
CA LYS A 395 8.97 5.22 -21.44
C LYS A 395 9.63 3.87 -21.78
N GLU A 396 10.89 3.69 -21.44
CA GLU A 396 11.57 2.41 -21.57
C GLU A 396 11.01 1.39 -20.56
N GLU A 397 10.88 1.78 -19.29
CA GLU A 397 10.38 0.90 -18.23
C GLU A 397 8.91 0.48 -18.45
N TYR A 398 8.00 1.41 -18.83
CA TYR A 398 6.60 1.02 -19.01
C TYR A 398 6.41 0.06 -20.19
N LYS A 399 7.21 0.14 -21.24
CA LYS A 399 7.15 -0.80 -22.37
C LYS A 399 7.49 -2.22 -21.91
N ILE A 400 8.50 -2.35 -21.07
CA ILE A 400 8.87 -3.66 -20.48
C ILE A 400 7.74 -4.19 -19.62
N ILE A 401 7.24 -3.36 -18.68
CA ILE A 401 6.11 -3.74 -17.80
C ILE A 401 4.88 -4.19 -18.62
N TYR A 402 4.57 -3.46 -19.69
CA TYR A 402 3.42 -3.77 -20.53
C TYR A 402 3.63 -5.04 -21.37
N ALA A 403 4.85 -5.23 -21.91
CA ALA A 403 5.20 -6.43 -22.65
C ALA A 403 5.14 -7.68 -21.75
N ASP A 404 5.68 -7.61 -20.53
CA ASP A 404 5.59 -8.68 -19.54
C ASP A 404 4.14 -9.00 -19.19
N HIS A 405 3.32 -7.95 -18.97
CA HIS A 405 1.89 -8.09 -18.70
C HIS A 405 1.17 -8.86 -19.80
N LEU A 406 1.33 -8.45 -21.06
CA LEU A 406 0.71 -9.14 -22.20
C LEU A 406 1.20 -10.58 -22.33
N SER A 407 2.49 -10.80 -22.13
CA SER A 407 3.06 -12.14 -22.17
C SER A 407 2.40 -13.09 -21.17
N MET A 408 2.15 -12.64 -19.94
CA MET A 408 1.52 -13.43 -18.87
C MET A 408 0.03 -13.68 -19.10
N LEU A 409 -0.66 -12.80 -19.84
CA LEU A 409 -2.08 -12.99 -20.15
C LEU A 409 -2.31 -14.01 -21.26
N TYR A 410 -1.35 -14.20 -22.15
CA TYR A 410 -1.51 -15.01 -23.37
C TYR A 410 -0.61 -16.28 -23.38
N GLU A 411 0.07 -16.59 -22.28
CA GLU A 411 0.68 -17.89 -22.01
C GLU A 411 -0.35 -18.92 -21.55
#